data_3293790820c89a4582c107e96a3099e2
#
_entry.id   3293790820c89a4582c107e96a3099e2
#
_cell.length_a   1.000
_cell.length_b   1.000
_cell.length_c   1.000
_cell.angle_alpha   90.00
_cell.angle_beta   90.00
_cell.angle_gamma   90.00
#
_symmetry.space_group_name_H-M   'P 1'
#
loop_
_entity.id
_entity.type
_entity.pdbx_description
1 polymer ?
#
loop_
_entity_poly.entity_id
_entity_poly.type
_entity_poly.pdbx_seq_one_letter_code
_entity_poly.pdbx_strand_id
1 'polypeptide(L)'
;MSRKINIYYLLFLIAIIVFFKPYYFTFFEISVVNFIYLNGLRLVFILVFLLYIFKGRLSKFIIMTLIFYFIKTLSTIVNNGSISTLITEVYPVLAICLFIELGIKDNPKQLIEAFTTVLGFLTLINFIAMVMSPHGYHSIERTIFFMRHRNQLAPLYILTIVLMIIRDKYFQNKYSKKQLIITFIICTWMIFHAGSASNIIAWIPIIIYFVMPFLFRNTLIFNIKSYLVFYIIMFFSIILFNIQDQFADLLYQLLGRDITFSGRIQLWNTAIEMIKDRPLMGYGVAESVNLIFFPRTGLYYSAHNQFIQLVLEGGLISLLAFGGIVYIVFNKLYEYREDEAAKILSLGILSIALVLFSEAMGFFDIFVLFALAYNIERVITTSNVGKSTLKRDKVV
;
A
#
# COMPACT_ATOMS: atom_id res chain seq x y z
N MET A 1 33.21 20.75 0.67
CA MET A 1 33.02 19.60 -0.26
C MET A 1 31.65 19.71 -0.85
N SER A 2 31.51 20.18 -2.09
CA SER A 2 30.21 20.17 -2.81
C SER A 2 29.86 18.71 -3.11
N ARG A 3 28.82 18.16 -2.46
CA ARG A 3 28.25 16.87 -2.85
C ARG A 3 27.67 17.02 -4.26
N LYS A 4 28.33 16.46 -5.26
CA LYS A 4 27.72 16.30 -6.60
C LYS A 4 26.40 15.55 -6.41
N ILE A 5 25.28 16.20 -6.70
CA ILE A 5 23.96 15.57 -6.65
C ILE A 5 23.94 14.47 -7.71
N ASN A 6 23.62 13.25 -7.30
CA ASN A 6 23.51 12.13 -8.24
C ASN A 6 22.29 12.35 -9.13
N ILE A 7 22.46 12.37 -10.45
CA ILE A 7 21.41 12.60 -11.43
C ILE A 7 20.26 11.59 -11.26
N TYR A 8 20.54 10.33 -10.98
CA TYR A 8 19.51 9.31 -10.75
C TYR A 8 18.64 9.63 -9.54
N TYR A 9 19.24 10.15 -8.46
CA TYR A 9 18.49 10.59 -7.28
C TYR A 9 17.51 11.70 -7.64
N LEU A 10 17.92 12.70 -8.41
CA LEU A 10 17.06 13.79 -8.83
C LEU A 10 15.91 13.30 -9.74
N LEU A 11 16.21 12.42 -10.71
CA LEU A 11 15.20 11.83 -11.58
C LEU A 11 14.17 11.00 -10.79
N PHE A 12 14.63 10.23 -9.79
CA PHE A 12 13.74 9.48 -8.91
C PHE A 12 12.87 10.39 -8.06
N LEU A 13 13.39 11.49 -7.51
CA LEU A 13 12.59 12.47 -6.76
C LEU A 13 11.43 13.00 -7.61
N ILE A 14 11.72 13.46 -8.83
CA ILE A 14 10.70 14.01 -9.74
C ILE A 14 9.66 12.95 -10.09
N ALA A 15 10.09 11.73 -10.39
CA ALA A 15 9.18 10.65 -10.75
C ALA A 15 8.30 10.21 -9.57
N ILE A 16 8.85 10.12 -8.34
CA ILE A 16 8.11 9.65 -7.17
C ILE A 16 7.01 10.65 -6.75
N ILE A 17 7.26 11.95 -6.85
CA ILE A 17 6.27 12.97 -6.47
C ILE A 17 4.94 12.77 -7.19
N VAL A 18 4.95 12.44 -8.49
CA VAL A 18 3.71 12.29 -9.27
C VAL A 18 2.88 11.06 -8.90
N PHE A 19 3.47 10.05 -8.25
CA PHE A 19 2.76 8.88 -7.74
C PHE A 19 1.96 9.16 -6.47
N PHE A 20 2.36 10.16 -5.67
CA PHE A 20 1.79 10.45 -4.37
C PHE A 20 1.08 11.80 -4.34
N LYS A 21 0.09 11.95 -5.23
CA LYS A 21 -0.72 13.17 -5.32
C LYS A 21 -1.52 13.39 -4.04
N PRO A 22 -1.42 14.57 -3.38
CA PRO A 22 -2.28 14.91 -2.27
C PRO A 22 -3.75 14.98 -2.68
N TYR A 23 -4.62 14.33 -1.90
CA TYR A 23 -6.06 14.29 -2.17
C TYR A 23 -6.71 15.68 -2.07
N TYR A 24 -6.14 16.58 -1.28
CA TYR A 24 -6.52 17.98 -1.16
C TYR A 24 -6.74 18.65 -2.52
N PHE A 25 -5.84 18.45 -3.48
CA PHE A 25 -5.96 19.05 -4.81
C PHE A 25 -7.11 18.48 -5.64
N THR A 26 -7.48 17.24 -5.41
CA THR A 26 -8.66 16.63 -6.04
C THR A 26 -9.94 17.15 -5.41
N PHE A 27 -9.97 17.26 -4.10
CA PHE A 27 -11.13 17.68 -3.34
C PHE A 27 -11.51 19.13 -3.61
N PHE A 28 -10.53 20.03 -3.68
CA PHE A 28 -10.75 21.44 -4.01
C PHE A 28 -10.69 21.73 -5.52
N GLU A 29 -10.71 20.69 -6.36
CA GLU A 29 -10.74 20.77 -7.82
C GLU A 29 -9.69 21.73 -8.43
N ILE A 30 -8.48 21.78 -7.84
CA ILE A 30 -7.39 22.63 -8.32
C ILE A 30 -6.88 22.10 -9.67
N SER A 31 -7.52 22.55 -10.74
CA SER A 31 -7.39 21.98 -12.11
C SER A 31 -5.96 21.94 -12.61
N VAL A 32 -5.18 23.02 -12.42
CA VAL A 32 -3.77 23.11 -12.87
C VAL A 32 -2.91 22.04 -12.19
N VAL A 33 -3.05 21.87 -10.87
CA VAL A 33 -2.28 20.88 -10.12
C VAL A 33 -2.71 19.47 -10.50
N ASN A 34 -4.03 19.24 -10.62
CA ASN A 34 -4.58 17.97 -11.07
C ASN A 34 -4.06 17.57 -12.45
N PHE A 35 -4.00 18.53 -13.39
CA PHE A 35 -3.47 18.34 -14.74
C PHE A 35 -1.98 17.97 -14.72
N ILE A 36 -1.16 18.67 -13.91
CA ILE A 36 0.29 18.37 -13.77
C ILE A 36 0.52 16.96 -13.24
N TYR A 37 -0.17 16.56 -12.17
CA TYR A 37 -0.01 15.22 -11.59
C TYR A 37 -0.47 14.14 -12.57
N LEU A 38 -1.61 14.30 -13.23
CA LEU A 38 -2.16 13.30 -14.14
C LEU A 38 -1.25 13.10 -15.36
N ASN A 39 -0.81 14.20 -15.99
CA ASN A 39 0.07 14.09 -17.17
C ASN A 39 1.51 13.73 -16.78
N GLY A 40 1.99 14.17 -15.61
CA GLY A 40 3.27 13.73 -15.06
C GLY A 40 3.31 12.21 -14.85
N LEU A 41 2.25 11.64 -14.27
CA LEU A 41 2.16 10.19 -14.07
C LEU A 41 2.05 9.42 -15.40
N ARG A 42 1.30 9.93 -16.39
CA ARG A 42 1.24 9.36 -17.73
C ARG A 42 2.62 9.38 -18.41
N LEU A 43 3.32 10.51 -18.30
CA LEU A 43 4.68 10.65 -18.83
C LEU A 43 5.63 9.65 -18.18
N VAL A 44 5.64 9.54 -16.86
CA VAL A 44 6.45 8.56 -16.13
C VAL A 44 6.13 7.15 -16.57
N PHE A 45 4.83 6.80 -16.71
CA PHE A 45 4.42 5.48 -17.19
C PHE A 45 4.98 5.18 -18.59
N ILE A 46 4.83 6.11 -19.53
CA ILE A 46 5.34 5.93 -20.91
C ILE A 46 6.87 5.75 -20.90
N LEU A 47 7.59 6.61 -20.18
CA LEU A 47 9.06 6.54 -20.12
C LEU A 47 9.55 5.23 -19.51
N VAL A 48 8.94 4.82 -18.37
CA VAL A 48 9.32 3.59 -17.67
C VAL A 48 8.96 2.35 -18.51
N PHE A 49 7.81 2.35 -19.17
CA PHE A 49 7.39 1.28 -20.07
C PHE A 49 8.35 1.11 -21.26
N LEU A 50 8.73 2.21 -21.93
CA LEU A 50 9.70 2.19 -23.01
C LEU A 50 11.06 1.69 -22.52
N LEU A 51 11.58 2.23 -21.41
CA LEU A 51 12.85 1.77 -20.83
C LEU A 51 12.81 0.28 -20.48
N TYR A 52 11.66 -0.22 -20.03
CA TYR A 52 11.50 -1.63 -19.68
C TYR A 52 11.53 -2.52 -20.94
N ILE A 53 10.92 -2.11 -22.03
CA ILE A 53 10.98 -2.82 -23.34
C ILE A 53 12.43 -2.89 -23.84
N PHE A 54 13.17 -1.78 -23.80
CA PHE A 54 14.56 -1.75 -24.24
C PHE A 54 15.53 -2.54 -23.36
N LYS A 55 15.27 -2.66 -22.06
CA LYS A 55 16.09 -3.44 -21.12
C LYS A 55 15.77 -4.94 -21.07
N GLY A 56 14.70 -5.36 -21.65
CA GLY A 56 14.52 -6.62 -22.34
C GLY A 56 14.17 -7.87 -21.56
N ARG A 57 13.67 -7.88 -20.30
CA ARG A 57 13.11 -9.13 -19.72
C ARG A 57 12.03 -8.81 -18.68
N LEU A 58 10.80 -9.25 -18.96
CA LEU A 58 9.70 -9.23 -18.02
C LEU A 58 10.00 -10.19 -16.85
N SER A 59 9.96 -9.67 -15.64
CA SER A 59 10.04 -10.51 -14.44
C SER A 59 8.77 -11.32 -14.24
N LYS A 60 8.85 -12.42 -13.50
CA LYS A 60 7.65 -13.21 -13.13
C LYS A 60 6.62 -12.38 -12.40
N PHE A 61 7.06 -11.43 -11.56
CA PHE A 61 6.17 -10.51 -10.85
C PHE A 61 5.39 -9.61 -11.81
N ILE A 62 6.06 -8.98 -12.78
CA ILE A 62 5.40 -8.12 -13.77
C ILE A 62 4.45 -8.95 -14.67
N ILE A 63 4.87 -10.14 -15.11
CA ILE A 63 4.01 -11.03 -15.92
C ILE A 63 2.72 -11.36 -15.14
N MET A 64 2.82 -11.77 -13.88
CA MET A 64 1.63 -12.08 -13.08
C MET A 64 0.76 -10.85 -12.81
N THR A 65 1.37 -9.67 -12.63
CA THR A 65 0.63 -8.41 -12.51
C THR A 65 -0.13 -8.07 -13.80
N LEU A 66 0.48 -8.29 -14.97
CA LEU A 66 -0.18 -8.11 -16.27
C LEU A 66 -1.33 -9.12 -16.45
N ILE A 67 -1.13 -10.39 -16.09
CA ILE A 67 -2.19 -11.41 -16.14
C ILE A 67 -3.36 -11.01 -15.24
N PHE A 68 -3.10 -10.57 -14.02
CA PHE A 68 -4.12 -10.12 -13.09
C PHE A 68 -4.98 -8.99 -13.68
N TYR A 69 -4.35 -7.93 -14.20
CA TYR A 69 -5.08 -6.82 -14.79
C TYR A 69 -5.72 -7.16 -16.13
N PHE A 70 -5.14 -8.07 -16.91
CA PHE A 70 -5.77 -8.60 -18.11
C PHE A 70 -7.10 -9.30 -17.80
N ILE A 71 -7.14 -10.14 -16.76
CA ILE A 71 -8.37 -10.81 -16.30
C ILE A 71 -9.41 -9.77 -15.84
N LYS A 72 -9.01 -8.76 -15.05
CA LYS A 72 -9.89 -7.65 -14.66
C LYS A 72 -10.44 -6.90 -15.87
N THR A 73 -9.61 -6.68 -16.88
CA THR A 73 -10.01 -6.03 -18.13
C THR A 73 -11.04 -6.88 -18.89
N LEU A 74 -10.80 -8.17 -19.01
CA LEU A 74 -11.75 -9.09 -19.67
C LEU A 74 -13.10 -9.09 -18.94
N SER A 75 -13.10 -9.20 -17.60
CA SER A 75 -14.32 -9.11 -16.81
C SER A 75 -15.07 -7.81 -17.08
N THR A 76 -14.36 -6.68 -17.10
CA THR A 76 -14.96 -5.35 -17.30
C THR A 76 -15.58 -5.23 -18.70
N ILE A 77 -14.91 -5.73 -19.74
CA ILE A 77 -15.43 -5.71 -21.11
C ILE A 77 -16.67 -6.58 -21.24
N VAL A 78 -16.61 -7.84 -20.75
CA VAL A 78 -17.74 -8.80 -20.84
C VAL A 78 -18.97 -8.29 -20.12
N ASN A 79 -18.80 -7.57 -19.02
CA ASN A 79 -19.92 -7.05 -18.24
C ASN A 79 -20.30 -5.59 -18.58
N ASN A 80 -19.78 -5.02 -19.68
CA ASN A 80 -20.02 -3.62 -20.08
C ASN A 80 -19.70 -2.61 -18.97
N GLY A 81 -18.64 -2.90 -18.19
CA GLY A 81 -18.18 -2.02 -17.14
C GLY A 81 -17.40 -0.80 -17.65
N SER A 82 -16.94 0.04 -16.73
CA SER A 82 -16.22 1.28 -17.06
C SER A 82 -14.73 1.03 -17.34
N ILE A 83 -14.37 1.05 -18.62
CA ILE A 83 -12.96 0.95 -19.04
C ILE A 83 -12.16 2.18 -18.59
N SER A 84 -12.75 3.37 -18.54
CA SER A 84 -12.08 4.59 -18.08
C SER A 84 -11.66 4.47 -16.60
N THR A 85 -12.55 3.98 -15.74
CA THR A 85 -12.26 3.74 -14.32
C THR A 85 -11.17 2.67 -14.16
N LEU A 86 -11.28 1.57 -14.91
CA LEU A 86 -10.28 0.51 -14.93
C LEU A 86 -8.90 1.04 -15.31
N ILE A 87 -8.78 1.83 -16.38
CA ILE A 87 -7.50 2.43 -16.79
C ILE A 87 -6.90 3.27 -15.68
N THR A 88 -7.70 4.10 -14.99
CA THR A 88 -7.21 4.94 -13.89
C THR A 88 -6.72 4.15 -12.68
N GLU A 89 -7.18 2.92 -12.52
CA GLU A 89 -6.67 2.00 -11.49
C GLU A 89 -5.40 1.27 -11.94
N VAL A 90 -5.34 0.82 -13.18
CA VAL A 90 -4.30 -0.07 -13.71
C VAL A 90 -2.97 0.63 -13.94
N TYR A 91 -2.98 1.76 -14.68
CA TYR A 91 -1.73 2.37 -15.13
C TYR A 91 -0.84 2.90 -13.98
N PRO A 92 -1.36 3.44 -12.85
CA PRO A 92 -0.50 3.85 -11.75
C PRO A 92 0.21 2.66 -11.09
N VAL A 93 -0.49 1.52 -10.96
CA VAL A 93 0.07 0.31 -10.37
C VAL A 93 1.14 -0.29 -11.27
N LEU A 94 0.89 -0.42 -12.58
CA LEU A 94 1.89 -0.89 -13.52
C LEU A 94 3.10 0.05 -13.58
N ALA A 95 2.85 1.37 -13.62
CA ALA A 95 3.91 2.37 -13.63
C ALA A 95 4.84 2.25 -12.42
N ILE A 96 4.28 2.16 -11.20
CA ILE A 96 5.10 2.08 -9.98
C ILE A 96 5.85 0.75 -9.88
N CYS A 97 5.24 -0.38 -10.29
CA CYS A 97 5.91 -1.68 -10.31
C CYS A 97 7.10 -1.70 -11.25
N LEU A 98 6.93 -1.23 -12.49
CA LEU A 98 8.00 -1.12 -13.49
C LEU A 98 9.09 -0.14 -13.02
N PHE A 99 8.69 1.01 -12.47
CA PHE A 99 9.61 2.03 -11.94
C PHE A 99 10.49 1.49 -10.81
N ILE A 100 9.89 0.80 -9.84
CA ILE A 100 10.63 0.21 -8.71
C ILE A 100 11.58 -0.87 -9.23
N GLU A 101 11.12 -1.76 -10.11
CA GLU A 101 11.95 -2.86 -10.61
C GLU A 101 13.17 -2.35 -11.39
N LEU A 102 13.00 -1.34 -12.25
CA LEU A 102 14.11 -0.71 -12.96
C LEU A 102 15.05 0.04 -12.01
N GLY A 103 14.49 0.85 -11.12
CA GLY A 103 15.26 1.67 -10.20
C GLY A 103 16.09 0.85 -9.19
N ILE A 104 15.52 -0.22 -8.64
CA ILE A 104 16.22 -1.15 -7.74
C ILE A 104 17.32 -1.91 -8.48
N LYS A 105 17.08 -2.27 -9.74
CA LYS A 105 18.08 -3.01 -10.53
C LYS A 105 19.36 -2.20 -10.70
N ASP A 106 19.24 -0.92 -10.99
CA ASP A 106 20.36 -0.09 -11.40
C ASP A 106 20.92 0.74 -10.20
N ASN A 107 20.05 1.29 -9.37
CA ASN A 107 20.43 2.26 -8.33
C ASN A 107 19.56 2.13 -7.06
N PRO A 108 19.60 1.00 -6.33
CA PRO A 108 18.72 0.73 -5.20
C PRO A 108 18.84 1.75 -4.07
N LYS A 109 20.06 2.21 -3.77
CA LYS A 109 20.31 3.23 -2.74
C LYS A 109 19.60 4.54 -3.07
N GLN A 110 19.82 5.07 -4.28
CA GLN A 110 19.25 6.34 -4.71
C GLN A 110 17.73 6.27 -4.78
N LEU A 111 17.17 5.13 -5.19
CA LEU A 111 15.73 4.91 -5.22
C LEU A 111 15.13 4.96 -3.80
N ILE A 112 15.68 4.20 -2.86
CA ILE A 112 15.20 4.18 -1.46
C ILE A 112 15.38 5.56 -0.79
N GLU A 113 16.50 6.24 -1.03
CA GLU A 113 16.73 7.61 -0.53
C GLU A 113 15.71 8.60 -1.12
N ALA A 114 15.39 8.52 -2.41
CA ALA A 114 14.40 9.38 -3.05
C ALA A 114 12.98 9.12 -2.51
N PHE A 115 12.58 7.85 -2.38
CA PHE A 115 11.28 7.50 -1.76
C PHE A 115 11.18 8.05 -0.34
N THR A 116 12.19 7.82 0.50
CA THR A 116 12.16 8.30 1.89
C THR A 116 12.16 9.82 1.99
N THR A 117 12.80 10.51 1.05
CA THR A 117 12.78 11.98 1.00
C THR A 117 11.40 12.51 0.62
N VAL A 118 10.81 11.99 -0.46
CA VAL A 118 9.48 12.45 -0.93
C VAL A 118 8.41 12.10 0.09
N LEU A 119 8.34 10.85 0.55
CA LEU A 119 7.31 10.42 1.50
C LEU A 119 7.47 11.10 2.85
N GLY A 120 8.70 11.29 3.33
CA GLY A 120 8.98 12.02 4.57
C GLY A 120 8.55 13.49 4.46
N PHE A 121 8.82 14.15 3.33
CA PHE A 121 8.40 15.51 3.07
C PHE A 121 6.87 15.64 3.01
N LEU A 122 6.20 14.75 2.27
CA LEU A 122 4.73 14.73 2.18
C LEU A 122 4.08 14.42 3.54
N THR A 123 4.69 13.54 4.34
CA THR A 123 4.27 13.26 5.72
C THR A 123 4.38 14.51 6.60
N LEU A 124 5.46 15.27 6.49
CA LEU A 124 5.66 16.52 7.23
C LEU A 124 4.63 17.58 6.81
N ILE A 125 4.37 17.76 5.51
CA ILE A 125 3.34 18.69 5.04
C ILE A 125 1.96 18.28 5.58
N ASN A 126 1.63 16.98 5.54
CA ASN A 126 0.36 16.49 6.07
C ASN A 126 0.24 16.73 7.59
N PHE A 127 1.33 16.57 8.33
CA PHE A 127 1.38 16.88 9.77
C PHE A 127 1.09 18.37 10.01
N ILE A 128 1.78 19.27 9.31
CA ILE A 128 1.55 20.72 9.42
C ILE A 128 0.08 21.04 9.07
N ALA A 129 -0.45 20.47 8.00
CA ALA A 129 -1.84 20.69 7.60
C ALA A 129 -2.83 20.19 8.67
N MET A 130 -2.56 19.03 9.33
CA MET A 130 -3.39 18.51 10.41
C MET A 130 -3.31 19.37 11.69
N VAL A 131 -2.15 19.98 11.98
CA VAL A 131 -2.02 20.92 13.10
C VAL A 131 -2.77 22.22 12.82
N MET A 132 -2.73 22.73 11.58
CA MET A 132 -3.44 23.95 11.16
C MET A 132 -4.95 23.73 11.03
N SER A 133 -5.38 22.56 10.62
CA SER A 133 -6.78 22.15 10.44
C SER A 133 -7.04 20.82 11.14
N PRO A 134 -7.16 20.79 12.48
CA PRO A 134 -7.22 19.54 13.26
C PRO A 134 -8.43 18.66 12.92
N HIS A 135 -9.55 19.28 12.55
CA HIS A 135 -10.76 18.55 12.15
C HIS A 135 -10.74 18.09 10.69
N GLY A 136 -9.69 18.47 9.94
CA GLY A 136 -9.62 18.23 8.50
C GLY A 136 -10.64 19.04 7.71
N TYR A 137 -10.80 18.68 6.45
CA TYR A 137 -11.79 19.30 5.55
C TYR A 137 -12.98 18.35 5.41
N HIS A 138 -14.20 18.89 5.56
CA HIS A 138 -15.41 18.07 5.56
C HIS A 138 -16.17 18.21 4.24
N SER A 139 -16.56 17.06 3.67
CA SER A 139 -17.72 16.96 2.78
C SER A 139 -18.87 16.32 3.54
N ILE A 140 -20.07 16.27 2.92
CA ILE A 140 -21.27 15.67 3.53
C ILE A 140 -21.02 14.25 4.05
N GLU A 141 -20.09 13.51 3.43
CA GLU A 141 -19.85 12.09 3.73
C GLU A 141 -18.44 11.78 4.27
N ARG A 142 -17.46 12.67 4.14
CA ARG A 142 -16.05 12.32 4.34
C ARG A 142 -15.23 13.43 5.00
N THR A 143 -14.38 13.03 5.94
CA THR A 143 -13.30 13.86 6.47
C THR A 143 -12.03 13.57 5.69
N ILE A 144 -11.40 14.61 5.15
CA ILE A 144 -10.16 14.54 4.41
C ILE A 144 -9.08 15.33 5.13
N PHE A 145 -7.87 14.81 5.09
CA PHE A 145 -6.66 15.53 5.41
C PHE A 145 -5.88 15.84 4.12
N PHE A 146 -4.81 16.60 4.21
CA PHE A 146 -4.09 17.05 3.02
C PHE A 146 -3.74 15.91 2.06
N MET A 147 -3.15 14.82 2.58
CA MET A 147 -2.71 13.70 1.73
C MET A 147 -3.84 12.77 1.31
N ARG A 148 -4.74 12.41 2.23
CA ARG A 148 -5.72 11.35 1.99
C ARG A 148 -6.99 11.52 2.83
N HIS A 149 -8.01 10.74 2.47
CA HIS A 149 -9.18 10.51 3.30
C HIS A 149 -8.79 9.93 4.68
N ARG A 150 -9.52 10.30 5.72
CA ARG A 150 -9.29 9.89 7.11
C ARG A 150 -8.98 8.41 7.28
N ASN A 151 -9.73 7.54 6.61
CA ASN A 151 -9.57 6.09 6.75
C ASN A 151 -8.43 5.49 5.92
N GLN A 152 -7.74 6.28 5.10
CA GLN A 152 -6.72 5.83 4.14
C GLN A 152 -5.33 6.39 4.44
N LEU A 153 -5.11 6.97 5.62
CA LEU A 153 -3.83 7.58 5.98
C LEU A 153 -2.74 6.55 6.29
N ALA A 154 -3.10 5.46 6.99
CA ALA A 154 -2.13 4.48 7.47
C ALA A 154 -1.26 3.87 6.35
N PRO A 155 -1.76 3.48 5.17
CA PRO A 155 -0.92 2.91 4.12
C PRO A 155 0.24 3.81 3.71
N LEU A 156 0.01 5.13 3.57
CA LEU A 156 1.07 6.09 3.26
C LEU A 156 2.16 6.12 4.34
N TYR A 157 1.75 6.14 5.62
CA TYR A 157 2.70 6.21 6.73
C TYR A 157 3.42 4.88 6.95
N ILE A 158 2.75 3.74 6.71
CA ILE A 158 3.37 2.42 6.73
C ILE A 158 4.46 2.35 5.65
N LEU A 159 4.18 2.76 4.41
CA LEU A 159 5.18 2.86 3.35
C LEU A 159 6.36 3.73 3.76
N THR A 160 6.09 4.90 4.32
CA THR A 160 7.12 5.85 4.76
C THR A 160 8.05 5.22 5.80
N ILE A 161 7.48 4.60 6.84
CA ILE A 161 8.25 3.99 7.94
C ILE A 161 9.02 2.76 7.47
N VAL A 162 8.40 1.87 6.69
CA VAL A 162 9.06 0.69 6.12
C VAL A 162 10.31 1.08 5.31
N LEU A 163 10.17 2.06 4.42
CA LEU A 163 11.27 2.54 3.60
C LEU A 163 12.35 3.26 4.42
N MET A 164 11.97 4.03 5.45
CA MET A 164 12.93 4.66 6.35
C MET A 164 13.71 3.64 7.19
N ILE A 165 13.09 2.55 7.63
CA ILE A 165 13.79 1.44 8.32
C ILE A 165 14.78 0.78 7.36
N ILE A 166 14.38 0.48 6.13
CA ILE A 166 15.26 -0.08 5.10
C ILE A 166 16.45 0.88 4.85
N ARG A 167 16.19 2.18 4.67
CA ARG A 167 17.23 3.18 4.50
C ARG A 167 18.19 3.21 5.69
N ASP A 168 17.68 3.24 6.92
CA ASP A 168 18.50 3.29 8.13
C ASP A 168 19.38 2.04 8.27
N LYS A 169 18.84 0.87 7.93
CA LYS A 169 19.58 -0.40 8.09
C LYS A 169 20.64 -0.62 7.02
N TYR A 170 20.31 -0.32 5.74
CA TYR A 170 21.15 -0.70 4.59
C TYR A 170 21.94 0.45 3.98
N PHE A 171 21.46 1.70 4.11
CA PHE A 171 22.03 2.87 3.43
C PHE A 171 22.31 4.02 4.40
N GLN A 172 22.72 3.69 5.63
CA GLN A 172 22.89 4.62 6.74
C GLN A 172 23.57 5.94 6.38
N ASN A 173 23.02 7.04 6.89
CA ASN A 173 23.68 8.32 7.01
C ASN A 173 23.58 8.83 8.47
N LYS A 174 24.35 9.85 8.81
CA LYS A 174 24.47 10.39 10.20
C LYS A 174 23.12 10.70 10.87
N TYR A 175 22.07 10.99 10.09
CA TYR A 175 20.78 11.47 10.60
C TYR A 175 19.62 10.49 10.38
N SER A 176 19.85 9.34 9.71
CA SER A 176 18.79 8.42 9.30
C SER A 176 17.95 7.93 10.48
N LYS A 177 18.59 7.50 11.56
CA LYS A 177 17.93 7.00 12.77
C LYS A 177 17.09 8.07 13.47
N LYS A 178 17.63 9.30 13.60
CA LYS A 178 16.90 10.42 14.20
C LYS A 178 15.66 10.78 13.38
N GLN A 179 15.81 10.85 12.05
CA GLN A 179 14.69 11.11 11.15
C GLN A 179 13.62 10.04 11.25
N LEU A 180 14.01 8.75 11.29
CA LEU A 180 13.09 7.64 11.46
C LEU A 180 12.25 7.77 12.75
N ILE A 181 12.91 8.01 13.89
CA ILE A 181 12.23 8.14 15.19
C ILE A 181 11.26 9.32 15.18
N ILE A 182 11.69 10.50 14.71
CA ILE A 182 10.84 11.68 14.63
C ILE A 182 9.63 11.41 13.72
N THR A 183 9.85 10.84 12.54
CA THR A 183 8.76 10.53 11.61
C THR A 183 7.79 9.50 12.19
N PHE A 184 8.30 8.48 12.91
CA PHE A 184 7.45 7.50 13.59
C PHE A 184 6.53 8.15 14.64
N ILE A 185 7.07 9.06 15.46
CA ILE A 185 6.28 9.79 16.47
C ILE A 185 5.20 10.65 15.79
N ILE A 186 5.57 11.39 14.74
CA ILE A 186 4.64 12.22 13.96
C ILE A 186 3.53 11.36 13.32
N CYS A 187 3.87 10.26 12.66
CA CYS A 187 2.90 9.35 12.06
C CYS A 187 1.96 8.75 13.10
N THR A 188 2.50 8.33 14.25
CA THR A 188 1.70 7.78 15.37
C THR A 188 0.69 8.83 15.85
N TRP A 189 1.13 10.06 16.09
CA TRP A 189 0.23 11.15 16.48
C TRP A 189 -0.88 11.37 15.44
N MET A 190 -0.52 11.45 14.15
CA MET A 190 -1.51 11.67 13.07
C MET A 190 -2.53 10.53 12.95
N ILE A 191 -2.12 9.27 13.14
CA ILE A 191 -3.01 8.10 13.10
C ILE A 191 -4.04 8.17 14.24
N PHE A 192 -3.59 8.44 15.46
CA PHE A 192 -4.48 8.54 16.62
C PHE A 192 -5.36 9.79 16.53
N HIS A 193 -4.80 10.93 16.10
CA HIS A 193 -5.56 12.16 15.91
C HIS A 193 -6.68 12.02 14.87
N ALA A 194 -6.41 11.35 13.74
CA ALA A 194 -7.43 11.07 12.74
C ALA A 194 -8.57 10.18 13.27
N GLY A 195 -8.32 9.35 14.29
CA GLY A 195 -9.33 8.57 14.99
C GLY A 195 -10.05 7.53 14.14
N SER A 196 -9.40 6.97 13.11
CA SER A 196 -9.94 5.88 12.30
C SER A 196 -9.52 4.53 12.88
N ALA A 197 -10.50 3.70 13.25
CA ALA A 197 -10.23 2.39 13.84
C ALA A 197 -9.39 1.48 12.93
N SER A 198 -9.68 1.46 11.62
CA SER A 198 -8.91 0.67 10.66
C SER A 198 -7.43 1.08 10.60
N ASN A 199 -7.16 2.39 10.62
CA ASN A 199 -5.79 2.90 10.62
C ASN A 199 -5.06 2.57 11.94
N ILE A 200 -5.75 2.70 13.08
CA ILE A 200 -5.17 2.38 14.40
C ILE A 200 -4.80 0.91 14.46
N ILE A 201 -5.73 0.01 14.09
CA ILE A 201 -5.49 -1.44 14.07
C ILE A 201 -4.30 -1.78 13.16
N ALA A 202 -4.25 -1.20 11.97
CA ALA A 202 -3.15 -1.42 11.02
C ALA A 202 -1.81 -0.86 11.50
N TRP A 203 -1.82 0.14 12.38
CA TRP A 203 -0.61 0.74 12.93
C TRP A 203 -0.04 -0.02 14.13
N ILE A 204 -0.86 -0.84 14.84
CA ILE A 204 -0.42 -1.65 15.99
C ILE A 204 0.81 -2.51 15.68
N PRO A 205 0.88 -3.28 14.56
CA PRO A 205 2.07 -4.08 14.25
C PRO A 205 3.35 -3.23 14.16
N ILE A 206 3.25 -2.01 13.63
CA ILE A 206 4.39 -1.07 13.51
C ILE A 206 4.81 -0.58 14.90
N ILE A 207 3.86 -0.24 15.79
CA ILE A 207 4.18 0.12 17.18
C ILE A 207 4.89 -1.04 17.89
N ILE A 208 4.37 -2.27 17.77
CA ILE A 208 4.98 -3.46 18.39
C ILE A 208 6.41 -3.66 17.89
N TYR A 209 6.68 -3.45 16.60
CA TYR A 209 8.04 -3.54 16.06
C TYR A 209 9.00 -2.53 16.70
N PHE A 210 8.55 -1.30 16.97
CA PHE A 210 9.38 -0.27 17.61
C PHE A 210 9.58 -0.51 19.10
N VAL A 211 8.53 -0.96 19.82
CA VAL A 211 8.55 -1.11 21.28
C VAL A 211 9.13 -2.46 21.69
N MET A 212 8.85 -3.51 20.95
CA MET A 212 9.22 -4.90 21.25
C MET A 212 9.97 -5.58 20.09
N PRO A 213 11.09 -5.01 19.59
CA PRO A 213 11.79 -5.55 18.43
C PRO A 213 12.33 -6.97 18.64
N PHE A 214 12.49 -7.41 19.90
CA PHE A 214 12.95 -8.75 20.24
C PHE A 214 11.97 -9.85 19.81
N LEU A 215 10.66 -9.58 19.72
CA LEU A 215 9.66 -10.53 19.24
C LEU A 215 9.95 -10.98 17.81
N PHE A 216 10.39 -10.06 16.97
CA PHE A 216 10.67 -10.32 15.54
C PHE A 216 11.97 -11.06 15.28
N ARG A 217 12.68 -11.48 16.33
CA ARG A 217 13.81 -12.41 16.23
C ARG A 217 13.34 -13.83 15.97
N ASN A 218 12.16 -14.21 16.45
CA ASN A 218 11.59 -15.52 16.18
C ASN A 218 10.93 -15.55 14.79
N THR A 219 11.71 -15.90 13.78
CA THR A 219 11.27 -15.95 12.37
C THR A 219 10.40 -17.16 12.04
N LEU A 220 10.24 -18.11 12.94
CA LEU A 220 9.25 -19.19 12.79
C LEU A 220 7.82 -18.68 12.94
N ILE A 221 7.63 -17.70 13.84
CA ILE A 221 6.32 -17.11 14.12
C ILE A 221 6.13 -15.79 13.33
N PHE A 222 7.15 -14.92 13.36
CA PHE A 222 7.07 -13.58 12.76
C PHE A 222 7.65 -13.57 11.34
N ASN A 223 6.91 -14.12 10.39
CA ASN A 223 7.25 -14.15 8.98
C ASN A 223 5.99 -14.01 8.10
N ILE A 224 6.18 -13.75 6.81
CA ILE A 224 5.10 -13.46 5.88
C ILE A 224 4.07 -14.59 5.75
N LYS A 225 4.49 -15.87 5.84
CA LYS A 225 3.56 -17.01 5.74
C LYS A 225 2.67 -17.08 6.98
N SER A 226 3.24 -16.87 8.16
CA SER A 226 2.46 -16.82 9.41
C SER A 226 1.48 -15.64 9.40
N TYR A 227 1.88 -14.49 8.87
CA TYR A 227 1.00 -13.34 8.70
C TYR A 227 -0.14 -13.61 7.71
N LEU A 228 0.13 -14.35 6.63
CA LEU A 228 -0.92 -14.79 5.71
C LEU A 228 -1.93 -15.70 6.39
N VAL A 229 -1.47 -16.71 7.14
CA VAL A 229 -2.33 -17.62 7.89
C VAL A 229 -3.18 -16.86 8.91
N PHE A 230 -2.56 -15.95 9.67
CA PHE A 230 -3.27 -15.08 10.60
C PHE A 230 -4.35 -14.25 9.89
N TYR A 231 -4.01 -13.62 8.76
CA TYR A 231 -4.95 -12.80 7.99
C TYR A 231 -6.13 -13.63 7.46
N ILE A 232 -5.88 -14.82 6.93
CA ILE A 232 -6.91 -15.74 6.43
C ILE A 232 -7.84 -16.16 7.57
N ILE A 233 -7.31 -16.58 8.71
CA ILE A 233 -8.12 -16.96 9.87
C ILE A 233 -8.98 -15.78 10.32
N MET A 234 -8.39 -14.59 10.47
CA MET A 234 -9.12 -13.37 10.83
C MET A 234 -10.23 -13.06 9.83
N PHE A 235 -9.92 -13.14 8.51
CA PHE A 235 -10.86 -12.85 7.44
C PHE A 235 -12.11 -13.75 7.53
N PHE A 236 -11.91 -15.06 7.60
CA PHE A 236 -13.02 -15.99 7.70
C PHE A 236 -13.79 -15.88 9.03
N SER A 237 -13.07 -15.67 10.14
CA SER A 237 -13.70 -15.50 11.46
C SER A 237 -14.64 -14.31 11.51
N ILE A 238 -14.25 -13.18 10.92
CA ILE A 238 -15.05 -11.96 10.95
C ILE A 238 -16.16 -11.99 9.88
N ILE A 239 -15.84 -12.40 8.64
CA ILE A 239 -16.80 -12.28 7.51
C ILE A 239 -17.82 -13.41 7.49
N LEU A 240 -17.41 -14.66 7.77
CA LEU A 240 -18.30 -15.81 7.72
C LEU A 240 -18.93 -16.16 9.06
N PHE A 241 -18.19 -16.01 10.17
CA PHE A 241 -18.66 -16.44 11.47
C PHE A 241 -19.15 -15.30 12.36
N ASN A 242 -19.04 -14.03 11.92
CA ASN A 242 -19.45 -12.83 12.65
C ASN A 242 -18.98 -12.84 14.13
N ILE A 243 -17.75 -13.34 14.35
CA ILE A 243 -17.19 -13.55 15.71
C ILE A 243 -17.15 -12.24 16.52
N GLN A 244 -17.04 -11.09 15.86
CA GLN A 244 -17.03 -9.76 16.48
C GLN A 244 -18.32 -9.49 17.27
N ASP A 245 -19.45 -10.09 16.93
CA ASP A 245 -20.71 -9.89 17.65
C ASP A 245 -20.65 -10.47 19.05
N GLN A 246 -19.85 -11.53 19.25
CA GLN A 246 -19.61 -12.14 20.56
C GLN A 246 -18.76 -11.25 21.50
N PHE A 247 -18.00 -10.31 20.92
CA PHE A 247 -17.12 -9.39 21.65
C PHE A 247 -17.60 -7.94 21.56
N ALA A 248 -18.82 -7.69 21.06
CA ALA A 248 -19.34 -6.35 20.82
C ALA A 248 -19.29 -5.47 22.07
N ASP A 249 -19.74 -6.00 23.22
CA ASP A 249 -19.75 -5.27 24.50
C ASP A 249 -18.34 -4.95 24.99
N LEU A 250 -17.41 -5.90 24.91
CA LEU A 250 -16.00 -5.69 25.29
C LEU A 250 -15.34 -4.65 24.39
N LEU A 251 -15.60 -4.73 23.10
CA LEU A 251 -15.04 -3.80 22.11
C LEU A 251 -15.64 -2.40 22.28
N TYR A 252 -16.93 -2.30 22.61
CA TYR A 252 -17.56 -1.01 22.94
C TYR A 252 -16.93 -0.37 24.17
N GLN A 253 -16.70 -1.15 25.24
CA GLN A 253 -16.04 -0.65 26.46
C GLN A 253 -14.60 -0.18 26.22
N LEU A 254 -13.84 -0.89 25.38
CA LEU A 254 -12.44 -0.58 25.10
C LEU A 254 -12.25 0.60 24.14
N LEU A 255 -13.13 0.75 23.16
CA LEU A 255 -12.93 1.69 22.04
C LEU A 255 -13.97 2.82 22.01
N GLY A 256 -14.96 2.79 22.93
CA GLY A 256 -15.98 3.83 23.04
C GLY A 256 -16.87 3.99 21.82
N ARG A 257 -16.92 2.99 20.94
CA ARG A 257 -17.66 2.99 19.68
C ARG A 257 -18.27 1.62 19.41
N ASP A 258 -19.42 1.63 18.76
CA ASP A 258 -20.02 0.43 18.20
C ASP A 258 -19.13 -0.09 17.06
N ILE A 259 -18.45 -1.22 17.31
CA ILE A 259 -17.57 -1.88 16.36
C ILE A 259 -18.30 -2.97 15.59
N THR A 260 -19.62 -3.00 15.62
CA THR A 260 -20.40 -3.90 14.78
C THR A 260 -20.21 -3.62 13.29
N PHE A 261 -19.05 -3.04 12.87
CA PHE A 261 -18.76 -2.65 11.48
C PHE A 261 -19.98 -1.99 10.82
N SER A 262 -20.65 -1.10 11.56
CA SER A 262 -21.98 -0.52 11.36
C SER A 262 -22.34 -0.35 9.87
N GLY A 263 -23.22 -1.24 9.37
CA GLY A 263 -23.60 -1.32 7.95
C GLY A 263 -22.68 -2.16 7.05
N ARG A 264 -21.40 -2.42 7.41
CA ARG A 264 -20.49 -3.20 6.56
C ARG A 264 -20.85 -4.67 6.47
N ILE A 265 -21.35 -5.27 7.55
CA ILE A 265 -21.82 -6.66 7.55
C ILE A 265 -22.94 -6.85 6.52
N GLN A 266 -23.88 -5.91 6.45
CA GLN A 266 -24.94 -5.95 5.45
C GLN A 266 -24.38 -5.83 4.01
N LEU A 267 -23.39 -4.94 3.80
CA LEU A 267 -22.72 -4.81 2.51
C LEU A 267 -21.95 -6.09 2.14
N TRP A 268 -21.28 -6.73 3.10
CA TRP A 268 -20.56 -7.99 2.85
C TRP A 268 -21.51 -9.14 2.53
N ASN A 269 -22.62 -9.26 3.27
CA ASN A 269 -23.64 -10.28 2.98
C ASN A 269 -24.25 -10.09 1.58
N THR A 270 -24.62 -8.85 1.21
CA THR A 270 -25.09 -8.54 -0.14
C THR A 270 -24.04 -8.85 -1.20
N ALA A 271 -22.75 -8.47 -0.94
CA ALA A 271 -21.66 -8.76 -1.84
C ALA A 271 -21.45 -10.27 -2.05
N ILE A 272 -21.56 -11.07 -0.98
CA ILE A 272 -21.44 -12.54 -1.06
C ILE A 272 -22.55 -13.14 -1.89
N GLU A 273 -23.80 -12.67 -1.74
CA GLU A 273 -24.92 -13.12 -2.58
C GLU A 273 -24.68 -12.75 -4.06
N MET A 274 -24.25 -11.53 -4.34
CA MET A 274 -23.87 -11.13 -5.71
C MET A 274 -22.74 -11.99 -6.28
N ILE A 275 -21.73 -12.36 -5.48
CA ILE A 275 -20.64 -13.23 -5.90
C ILE A 275 -21.15 -14.62 -6.28
N LYS A 276 -22.16 -15.17 -5.57
CA LYS A 276 -22.78 -16.47 -5.91
C LYS A 276 -23.44 -16.45 -7.28
N ASP A 277 -24.02 -15.31 -7.69
CA ASP A 277 -24.65 -15.17 -9.00
C ASP A 277 -23.63 -15.14 -10.14
N ARG A 278 -22.45 -14.53 -9.93
CA ARG A 278 -21.38 -14.40 -10.95
C ARG A 278 -20.01 -14.76 -10.39
N PRO A 279 -19.78 -16.03 -9.99
CA PRO A 279 -18.59 -16.40 -9.22
C PRO A 279 -17.29 -16.34 -10.01
N LEU A 280 -17.29 -16.60 -11.31
CA LEU A 280 -16.05 -16.76 -12.07
C LEU A 280 -15.46 -15.44 -12.53
N MET A 281 -16.27 -14.56 -13.13
CA MET A 281 -15.78 -13.30 -13.73
C MET A 281 -16.31 -12.03 -13.03
N GLY A 282 -17.21 -12.17 -12.08
CA GLY A 282 -17.79 -11.01 -11.37
C GLY A 282 -18.63 -10.09 -12.27
N TYR A 283 -18.66 -8.81 -11.94
CA TYR A 283 -19.50 -7.79 -12.58
C TYR A 283 -18.70 -6.75 -13.39
N GLY A 284 -17.38 -6.85 -13.44
CA GLY A 284 -16.53 -5.80 -14.01
C GLY A 284 -16.36 -4.59 -13.09
N VAL A 285 -15.52 -3.64 -13.50
CA VAL A 285 -15.31 -2.38 -12.76
C VAL A 285 -16.42 -1.39 -13.12
N ALA A 286 -17.13 -0.87 -12.12
CA ALA A 286 -18.17 0.15 -12.30
C ALA A 286 -17.59 1.58 -12.35
N GLU A 287 -18.34 2.56 -12.84
CA GLU A 287 -17.91 3.96 -12.96
C GLU A 287 -17.46 4.58 -11.63
N SER A 288 -18.13 4.25 -10.53
CA SER A 288 -17.86 4.79 -9.20
C SER A 288 -17.18 3.77 -8.27
N VAL A 289 -16.77 2.59 -8.78
CA VAL A 289 -16.31 1.45 -7.96
C VAL A 289 -17.42 0.91 -7.02
N ASN A 290 -18.58 1.51 -7.03
CA ASN A 290 -19.71 1.19 -6.15
C ASN A 290 -20.66 0.23 -6.88
N LEU A 291 -20.61 -1.04 -6.54
CA LEU A 291 -21.42 -2.10 -7.19
C LEU A 291 -22.63 -2.52 -6.38
N ILE A 292 -22.61 -2.29 -5.07
CA ILE A 292 -23.61 -2.82 -4.14
C ILE A 292 -24.70 -1.77 -3.94
N PHE A 293 -25.89 -2.02 -4.45
CA PHE A 293 -27.06 -1.19 -4.18
C PHE A 293 -27.56 -1.40 -2.75
N PHE A 294 -27.72 -0.32 -1.99
CA PHE A 294 -28.20 -0.38 -0.62
C PHE A 294 -29.60 0.25 -0.52
N PRO A 295 -30.67 -0.58 -0.37
CA PRO A 295 -32.06 -0.09 -0.47
C PRO A 295 -32.43 1.01 0.54
N ARG A 296 -31.81 1.00 1.75
CA ARG A 296 -32.11 1.99 2.80
C ARG A 296 -31.72 3.42 2.43
N THR A 297 -30.69 3.59 1.61
CA THR A 297 -30.19 4.92 1.22
C THR A 297 -30.51 5.24 -0.24
N GLY A 298 -30.89 4.24 -1.05
CA GLY A 298 -31.04 4.37 -2.49
C GLY A 298 -29.73 4.59 -3.25
N LEU A 299 -28.58 4.36 -2.60
CA LEU A 299 -27.25 4.62 -3.15
C LEU A 299 -26.48 3.32 -3.39
N TYR A 300 -25.48 3.42 -4.26
CA TYR A 300 -24.52 2.34 -4.50
C TYR A 300 -23.29 2.53 -3.64
N TYR A 301 -22.75 1.43 -3.11
CA TYR A 301 -21.56 1.41 -2.25
C TYR A 301 -20.53 0.42 -2.77
N SER A 302 -19.25 0.63 -2.42
CA SER A 302 -18.22 -0.40 -2.53
C SER A 302 -18.39 -1.43 -1.40
N ALA A 303 -17.73 -2.58 -1.53
CA ALA A 303 -17.77 -3.61 -0.48
C ALA A 303 -17.09 -3.15 0.84
N HIS A 304 -16.43 -2.01 0.89
CA HIS A 304 -15.58 -1.60 2.03
C HIS A 304 -14.65 -2.72 2.54
N ASN A 305 -14.26 -3.61 1.64
CA ASN A 305 -13.27 -4.66 1.82
C ASN A 305 -12.67 -4.93 0.45
N GLN A 306 -11.37 -4.70 0.30
CA GLN A 306 -10.72 -4.75 -1.01
C GLN A 306 -10.73 -6.14 -1.64
N PHE A 307 -10.71 -7.20 -0.83
CA PHE A 307 -10.69 -8.57 -1.37
C PHE A 307 -12.09 -9.02 -1.81
N ILE A 308 -13.15 -8.63 -1.09
CA ILE A 308 -14.52 -8.83 -1.53
C ILE A 308 -14.78 -8.02 -2.80
N GLN A 309 -14.33 -6.76 -2.84
CA GLN A 309 -14.44 -5.89 -4.02
C GLN A 309 -13.74 -6.50 -5.24
N LEU A 310 -12.54 -7.08 -5.03
CA LEU A 310 -11.81 -7.79 -6.09
C LEU A 310 -12.63 -8.93 -6.71
N VAL A 311 -13.29 -9.73 -5.86
CA VAL A 311 -14.13 -10.85 -6.35
C VAL A 311 -15.41 -10.35 -7.00
N LEU A 312 -16.01 -9.28 -6.52
CA LEU A 312 -17.15 -8.64 -7.18
C LEU A 312 -16.79 -8.14 -8.58
N GLU A 313 -15.64 -7.53 -8.74
CA GLU A 313 -15.21 -6.93 -10.02
C GLU A 313 -14.68 -7.97 -11.01
N GLY A 314 -13.87 -8.91 -10.55
CA GLY A 314 -13.14 -9.81 -11.43
C GLY A 314 -13.38 -11.31 -11.20
N GLY A 315 -14.27 -11.65 -10.27
CA GLY A 315 -14.58 -13.03 -9.91
C GLY A 315 -13.43 -13.78 -9.22
N LEU A 316 -13.65 -15.06 -9.00
CA LEU A 316 -12.64 -15.97 -8.42
C LEU A 316 -11.38 -16.11 -9.31
N ILE A 317 -11.53 -15.92 -10.63
CA ILE A 317 -10.37 -15.98 -11.53
C ILE A 317 -9.40 -14.83 -11.24
N SER A 318 -9.89 -13.61 -10.97
CA SER A 318 -9.06 -12.48 -10.55
C SER A 318 -8.44 -12.71 -9.18
N LEU A 319 -9.17 -13.31 -8.24
CA LEU A 319 -8.62 -13.67 -6.93
C LEU A 319 -7.49 -14.70 -7.06
N LEU A 320 -7.63 -15.70 -7.92
CA LEU A 320 -6.58 -16.69 -8.19
C LEU A 320 -5.33 -16.04 -8.83
N ALA A 321 -5.52 -15.13 -9.78
CA ALA A 321 -4.41 -14.40 -10.38
C ALA A 321 -3.69 -13.51 -9.36
N PHE A 322 -4.43 -12.82 -8.49
CA PHE A 322 -3.86 -12.07 -7.36
C PHE A 322 -3.11 -13.00 -6.40
N GLY A 323 -3.69 -14.19 -6.09
CA GLY A 323 -3.04 -15.23 -5.30
C GLY A 323 -1.70 -15.69 -5.90
N GLY A 324 -1.57 -15.74 -7.23
CA GLY A 324 -0.32 -16.00 -7.92
C GLY A 324 0.74 -14.92 -7.66
N ILE A 325 0.36 -13.64 -7.63
CA ILE A 325 1.27 -12.54 -7.26
C ILE A 325 1.71 -12.70 -5.81
N VAL A 326 0.77 -12.90 -4.90
CA VAL A 326 1.03 -13.13 -3.47
C VAL A 326 2.00 -14.30 -3.27
N TYR A 327 1.77 -15.42 -3.96
CA TYR A 327 2.63 -16.60 -3.88
C TYR A 327 4.09 -16.30 -4.26
N ILE A 328 4.31 -15.60 -5.38
CA ILE A 328 5.66 -15.26 -5.84
C ILE A 328 6.37 -14.32 -4.86
N VAL A 329 5.68 -13.27 -4.42
CA VAL A 329 6.24 -12.27 -3.50
C VAL A 329 6.50 -12.88 -2.12
N PHE A 330 5.56 -13.67 -1.59
CA PHE A 330 5.68 -14.25 -0.25
C PHE A 330 6.75 -15.34 -0.19
N ASN A 331 6.93 -16.12 -1.23
CA ASN A 331 8.06 -17.06 -1.28
C ASN A 331 9.39 -16.33 -1.28
N LYS A 332 9.51 -15.19 -2.01
CA LYS A 332 10.73 -14.39 -1.99
C LYS A 332 10.99 -13.79 -0.59
N LEU A 333 9.98 -13.24 0.07
CA LEU A 333 10.12 -12.74 1.44
C LEU A 333 10.45 -13.86 2.45
N TYR A 334 9.87 -15.04 2.27
CA TYR A 334 10.14 -16.17 3.16
C TYR A 334 11.56 -16.72 2.98
N GLU A 335 12.11 -16.70 1.77
CA GLU A 335 13.50 -17.03 1.48
C GLU A 335 14.47 -16.14 2.30
N TYR A 336 14.16 -14.86 2.44
CA TYR A 336 14.96 -13.88 3.17
C TYR A 336 14.41 -13.55 4.57
N ARG A 337 13.59 -14.43 5.19
CA ARG A 337 12.88 -14.13 6.45
C ARG A 337 13.77 -13.77 7.64
N GLU A 338 15.04 -14.16 7.63
CA GLU A 338 16.02 -13.81 8.67
C GLU A 338 16.51 -12.35 8.53
N ASP A 339 16.37 -11.78 7.35
CA ASP A 339 16.82 -10.43 7.05
C ASP A 339 15.83 -9.37 7.51
N GLU A 340 16.35 -8.24 8.04
CA GLU A 340 15.51 -7.16 8.56
C GLU A 340 14.63 -6.50 7.49
N ALA A 341 15.11 -6.42 6.23
CA ALA A 341 14.28 -5.89 5.15
C ALA A 341 13.06 -6.79 4.88
N ALA A 342 13.24 -8.11 4.92
CA ALA A 342 12.14 -9.05 4.73
C ALA A 342 11.14 -8.98 5.88
N LYS A 343 11.60 -8.84 7.12
CA LYS A 343 10.76 -8.71 8.31
C LYS A 343 9.88 -7.46 8.23
N ILE A 344 10.49 -6.32 7.94
CA ILE A 344 9.74 -5.06 7.91
C ILE A 344 8.82 -4.93 6.69
N LEU A 345 9.22 -5.45 5.52
CA LEU A 345 8.35 -5.53 4.35
C LEU A 345 7.16 -6.46 4.62
N SER A 346 7.39 -7.62 5.24
CA SER A 346 6.31 -8.55 5.63
C SER A 346 5.33 -7.91 6.60
N LEU A 347 5.84 -7.18 7.58
CA LEU A 347 5.02 -6.45 8.54
C LEU A 347 4.22 -5.32 7.89
N GLY A 348 4.86 -4.55 6.99
CA GLY A 348 4.20 -3.51 6.22
C GLY A 348 3.07 -4.05 5.33
N ILE A 349 3.29 -5.21 4.69
CA ILE A 349 2.26 -5.90 3.89
C ILE A 349 1.08 -6.31 4.77
N LEU A 350 1.33 -6.94 5.93
CA LEU A 350 0.28 -7.27 6.89
C LEU A 350 -0.50 -6.01 7.31
N SER A 351 0.21 -4.96 7.70
CA SER A 351 -0.40 -3.71 8.15
C SER A 351 -1.29 -3.06 7.08
N ILE A 352 -0.85 -3.00 5.82
CA ILE A 352 -1.69 -2.51 4.72
C ILE A 352 -2.87 -3.44 4.46
N ALA A 353 -2.68 -4.76 4.50
CA ALA A 353 -3.76 -5.73 4.33
C ALA A 353 -4.85 -5.56 5.40
N LEU A 354 -4.51 -5.19 6.64
CA LEU A 354 -5.48 -4.86 7.69
C LEU A 354 -6.33 -3.62 7.36
N VAL A 355 -5.78 -2.59 6.69
CA VAL A 355 -6.59 -1.49 6.16
C VAL A 355 -7.50 -1.97 5.04
N LEU A 356 -6.98 -2.76 4.10
CA LEU A 356 -7.72 -3.29 2.96
C LEU A 356 -8.86 -4.26 3.38
N PHE A 357 -8.80 -4.80 4.59
CA PHE A 357 -9.88 -5.57 5.17
C PHE A 357 -11.15 -4.74 5.40
N SER A 358 -11.00 -3.45 5.69
CA SER A 358 -12.12 -2.58 6.04
C SER A 358 -12.31 -1.40 5.07
N GLU A 359 -11.48 -1.26 4.05
CA GLU A 359 -11.54 -0.20 3.05
C GLU A 359 -11.26 -0.76 1.64
N ALA A 360 -12.10 -0.39 0.68
CA ALA A 360 -11.86 -0.64 -0.75
C ALA A 360 -11.21 0.60 -1.36
N MET A 361 -9.87 0.64 -1.39
CA MET A 361 -9.07 1.80 -1.82
C MET A 361 -8.13 1.51 -2.99
N GLY A 362 -8.25 0.33 -3.60
CA GLY A 362 -7.34 -0.16 -4.62
C GLY A 362 -6.06 -0.78 -4.05
N PHE A 363 -5.22 -1.26 -4.94
CA PHE A 363 -4.03 -2.05 -4.56
C PHE A 363 -2.72 -1.26 -4.66
N PHE A 364 -2.73 0.04 -4.97
CA PHE A 364 -1.51 0.80 -5.25
C PHE A 364 -0.45 0.67 -4.14
N ASP A 365 -0.82 0.94 -2.89
CA ASP A 365 0.14 0.96 -1.77
C ASP A 365 0.75 -0.43 -1.49
N ILE A 366 -0.06 -1.49 -1.59
CA ILE A 366 0.46 -2.86 -1.37
C ILE A 366 1.36 -3.31 -2.52
N PHE A 367 1.08 -2.88 -3.77
CA PHE A 367 1.93 -3.18 -4.91
C PHE A 367 3.29 -2.47 -4.84
N VAL A 368 3.39 -1.29 -4.22
CA VAL A 368 4.69 -0.68 -3.89
C VAL A 368 5.51 -1.62 -3.02
N LEU A 369 4.92 -2.16 -1.94
CA LEU A 369 5.61 -3.13 -1.08
C LEU A 369 5.91 -4.45 -1.79
N PHE A 370 5.00 -4.94 -2.64
CA PHE A 370 5.22 -6.16 -3.42
C PHE A 370 6.39 -6.02 -4.40
N ALA A 371 6.49 -4.89 -5.10
CA ALA A 371 7.60 -4.63 -6.01
C ALA A 371 8.95 -4.55 -5.27
N LEU A 372 8.98 -3.90 -4.09
CA LEU A 372 10.16 -3.86 -3.23
C LEU A 372 10.52 -5.26 -2.70
N ALA A 373 9.53 -6.01 -2.24
CA ALA A 373 9.69 -7.34 -1.68
C ALA A 373 10.19 -8.36 -2.71
N TYR A 374 9.66 -8.32 -3.92
CA TYR A 374 10.13 -9.18 -5.02
C TYR A 374 11.60 -8.94 -5.37
N ASN A 375 12.05 -7.69 -5.26
CA ASN A 375 13.42 -7.26 -5.55
C ASN A 375 14.33 -7.12 -4.30
N ILE A 376 13.94 -7.69 -3.17
CA ILE A 376 14.61 -7.53 -1.86
C ILE A 376 16.09 -7.91 -1.90
N GLU A 377 16.46 -8.95 -2.65
CA GLU A 377 17.83 -9.44 -2.78
C GLU A 377 18.80 -8.32 -3.18
N ARG A 378 18.37 -7.43 -4.10
CA ARG A 378 19.21 -6.32 -4.59
C ARG A 378 19.45 -5.25 -3.54
N VAL A 379 18.47 -5.02 -2.66
CA VAL A 379 18.60 -4.10 -1.52
C VAL A 379 19.66 -4.64 -0.54
N ILE A 380 19.60 -5.94 -0.24
CA ILE A 380 20.51 -6.61 0.71
C ILE A 380 21.94 -6.67 0.14
N THR A 381 22.09 -7.13 -1.11
CA THR A 381 23.42 -7.32 -1.72
C THR A 381 24.18 -6.01 -1.92
N THR A 382 23.51 -4.94 -2.34
CA THR A 382 24.15 -3.63 -2.53
C THR A 382 24.73 -3.07 -1.23
N SER A 383 24.10 -3.32 -0.07
CA SER A 383 24.62 -2.90 1.22
C SER A 383 25.89 -3.65 1.64
N ASN A 384 25.99 -4.93 1.28
CA ASN A 384 27.14 -5.76 1.63
C ASN A 384 28.39 -5.37 0.84
N VAL A 385 28.26 -4.98 -0.41
CA VAL A 385 29.38 -4.46 -1.25
C VAL A 385 29.91 -3.16 -0.65
N GLY A 386 29.04 -2.23 -0.21
CA GLY A 386 29.46 -0.98 0.43
C GLY A 386 30.21 -1.18 1.77
N LYS A 387 29.86 -2.23 2.53
CA LYS A 387 30.57 -2.55 3.79
C LYS A 387 31.93 -3.20 3.56
N SER A 388 32.13 -3.96 2.48
CA SER A 388 33.41 -4.59 2.15
C SER A 388 34.44 -3.58 1.64
N THR A 389 34.04 -2.57 0.87
CA THR A 389 34.90 -1.48 0.41
C THR A 389 35.35 -0.58 1.55
N LEU A 390 34.46 -0.19 2.47
CA LEU A 390 34.78 0.60 3.66
C LEU A 390 35.72 -0.10 4.66
N LYS A 391 35.74 -1.45 4.66
CA LYS A 391 36.74 -2.20 5.48
C LYS A 391 38.13 -2.24 4.82
N ARG A 392 38.22 -2.23 3.49
CA ARG A 392 39.50 -2.17 2.77
C ARG A 392 40.18 -0.82 2.93
N ASP A 393 39.45 0.30 2.92
CA ASP A 393 39.99 1.66 3.06
C ASP A 393 40.41 2.01 4.50
N LYS A 394 40.09 1.16 5.50
CA LYS A 394 40.56 1.34 6.90
C LYS A 394 41.77 0.48 7.27
N VAL A 395 42.32 -0.29 6.34
CA VAL A 395 43.46 -1.20 6.54
C VAL A 395 44.67 -0.70 5.71
N VAL A 396 44.57 0.48 5.09
CA VAL A 396 45.72 1.16 4.41
C VAL A 396 46.16 2.36 5.22
#